data_1bfb59ee69e4a2a5c0da7b33f3d0f685
#
_entry.id   1bfb59ee69e4a2a5c0da7b33f3d0f685
#
_cell.length_a   1.000
_cell.length_b   1.000
_cell.length_c   1.000
_cell.angle_alpha   90.00
_cell.angle_beta   90.00
_cell.angle_gamma   90.00
#
_symmetry.space_group_name_H-M   'P 1'
#
loop_
_entity.id
_entity.type
_entity.pdbx_description
1 polymer ?
#
loop_
_entity_poly.entity_id
_entity_poly.type
_entity_poly.pdbx_seq_one_letter_code
_entity_poly.pdbx_strand_id
1 'polypeptide(L)'
;MKTDTSTFLAQQIVRLRRRDQIRRLMQRDKTPLAILFMAAVVGTLTGLVGVAFEKTVSWVQNMRIGALVQVADHAFLLWPLAFILSALLAMVGYFLVRKFAPEAGGSGIPEIEGALEELRPVRWWRVLPVKFIGGMGTLGAGMVLGREGPTVQIGGNLGRMVLDVFRMRSAEARHTLLATGAAAGLSAAFNAPLAGILFIIEEMRPQFRYNLISIKAVFTGVIMSSIVFRIFNGEAPIIEVGKLSDAPVNTLWLYLILGIIFGCVGPIFNSLVLRTQDMFQRFHGGEIKKWVLMGGAIGGLCGILGLIEPAAAGGGFNLIPIAAAGNFSVGLLLFIFITRVVTTLLCFSSGAPGGIFAPMLALGTLLGTAFGMAAAVLFPQYHLEAGTFAIAGMGALMAASVRAPLTGIVLVLEMTDNYQLILPMIITCLGATLLAQFLGGKPLYSTILARTLAKQDAEQAAKNQNAPAGENT
;
A
#
# COMPACT_ATOMS: atom_id res chain seq x y z
N MET A 1 37.87 61.77 -7.79
CA MET A 1 36.48 61.85 -7.36
C MET A 1 35.52 61.03 -8.25
N LYS A 2 35.93 59.90 -8.85
CA LYS A 2 35.08 59.04 -9.71
C LYS A 2 34.91 57.58 -9.20
N THR A 3 35.51 57.23 -8.07
CA THR A 3 35.51 55.87 -7.52
C THR A 3 34.39 55.61 -6.47
N ASP A 4 33.71 56.65 -6.01
CA ASP A 4 32.72 56.54 -4.93
C ASP A 4 31.30 56.21 -5.42
N THR A 5 30.96 56.61 -6.64
CA THR A 5 29.62 56.41 -7.22
C THR A 5 29.39 54.95 -7.68
N SER A 6 30.43 54.26 -8.13
CA SER A 6 30.32 52.88 -8.58
C SER A 6 30.16 51.89 -7.41
N THR A 7 30.86 52.13 -6.33
CA THR A 7 30.74 51.35 -5.08
C THR A 7 29.39 51.57 -4.41
N PHE A 8 28.86 52.79 -4.41
CA PHE A 8 27.53 53.10 -3.87
C PHE A 8 26.41 52.41 -4.68
N LEU A 9 26.46 52.48 -5.99
CA LEU A 9 25.51 51.78 -6.88
C LEU A 9 25.58 50.26 -6.72
N ALA A 10 26.78 49.68 -6.61
CA ALA A 10 26.94 48.24 -6.39
C ALA A 10 26.34 47.80 -5.05
N GLN A 11 26.55 48.58 -4.00
CA GLN A 11 25.94 48.31 -2.69
C GLN A 11 24.41 48.45 -2.69
N GLN A 12 23.85 49.40 -3.42
CA GLN A 12 22.40 49.53 -3.59
C GLN A 12 21.80 48.34 -4.35
N ILE A 13 22.43 47.88 -5.42
CA ILE A 13 21.99 46.70 -6.20
C ILE A 13 22.04 45.45 -5.35
N VAL A 14 23.09 45.24 -4.55
CA VAL A 14 23.18 44.11 -3.62
C VAL A 14 22.08 44.18 -2.53
N ARG A 15 21.79 45.34 -1.98
CA ARG A 15 20.67 45.53 -1.01
C ARG A 15 19.30 45.24 -1.63
N LEU A 16 19.06 45.72 -2.85
CA LEU A 16 17.81 45.44 -3.59
C LEU A 16 17.65 43.97 -3.91
N ARG A 17 18.70 43.30 -4.41
CA ARG A 17 18.69 41.84 -4.65
C ARG A 17 18.44 41.04 -3.37
N ARG A 18 19.07 41.42 -2.25
CA ARG A 18 18.86 40.77 -0.96
C ARG A 18 17.43 41.00 -0.43
N ARG A 19 16.87 42.18 -0.64
CA ARG A 19 15.47 42.51 -0.26
C ARG A 19 14.47 41.73 -1.10
N ASP A 20 14.73 41.58 -2.40
CA ASP A 20 13.91 40.77 -3.30
C ASP A 20 14.01 39.27 -2.98
N GLN A 21 15.21 38.79 -2.63
CA GLN A 21 15.38 37.40 -2.17
C GLN A 21 14.62 37.14 -0.86
N ILE A 22 14.73 38.04 0.11
CA ILE A 22 13.97 37.95 1.39
C ILE A 22 12.46 38.03 1.13
N ARG A 23 12.01 38.90 0.23
CA ARG A 23 10.61 39.02 -0.17
C ARG A 23 10.10 37.74 -0.85
N ARG A 24 10.89 37.13 -1.72
CA ARG A 24 10.60 35.84 -2.35
C ARG A 24 10.57 34.69 -1.32
N LEU A 25 11.47 34.69 -0.33
CA LEU A 25 11.47 33.72 0.77
C LEU A 25 10.21 33.86 1.64
N MET A 26 9.83 35.10 1.99
CA MET A 26 8.61 35.37 2.76
C MET A 26 7.31 35.11 1.97
N GLN A 27 7.32 35.31 0.64
CA GLN A 27 6.18 34.98 -0.21
C GLN A 27 6.03 33.46 -0.43
N ARG A 28 7.15 32.71 -0.38
CA ARG A 28 7.16 31.24 -0.50
C ARG A 28 6.46 30.55 0.69
N ASP A 29 6.36 31.21 1.83
CA ASP A 29 5.69 30.66 3.03
C ASP A 29 4.17 30.88 3.06
N LYS A 30 3.62 31.67 2.14
CA LYS A 30 2.17 31.87 2.05
C LYS A 30 1.55 30.72 1.28
N THR A 31 1.05 29.73 2.03
CA THR A 31 0.23 28.67 1.43
C THR A 31 -1.13 29.26 1.06
N PRO A 32 -1.58 29.13 -0.20
CA PRO A 32 -2.90 29.59 -0.57
C PRO A 32 -3.97 28.88 0.26
N LEU A 33 -4.80 29.62 0.99
CA LEU A 33 -5.89 29.05 1.80
C LEU A 33 -6.80 28.16 0.99
N ALA A 34 -6.99 28.44 -0.30
CA ALA A 34 -7.76 27.63 -1.20
C ALA A 34 -7.21 26.18 -1.35
N ILE A 35 -5.88 26.01 -1.40
CA ILE A 35 -5.26 24.67 -1.48
C ILE A 35 -5.45 23.94 -0.15
N LEU A 36 -5.30 24.60 0.99
CA LEU A 36 -5.54 23.97 2.29
C LEU A 36 -7.00 23.57 2.48
N PHE A 37 -7.94 24.44 2.06
CA PHE A 37 -9.36 24.11 2.08
C PHE A 37 -9.67 22.91 1.22
N MET A 38 -9.18 22.87 -0.02
CA MET A 38 -9.36 21.71 -0.91
C MET A 38 -8.70 20.46 -0.34
N ALA A 39 -7.52 20.57 0.29
CA ALA A 39 -6.85 19.45 0.95
C ALA A 39 -7.70 18.92 2.12
N ALA A 40 -8.34 19.78 2.90
CA ALA A 40 -9.28 19.37 3.94
C ALA A 40 -10.50 18.63 3.36
N VAL A 41 -11.07 19.14 2.27
CA VAL A 41 -12.18 18.48 1.56
C VAL A 41 -11.74 17.11 1.03
N VAL A 42 -10.57 17.02 0.39
CA VAL A 42 -10.01 15.75 -0.10
C VAL A 42 -9.82 14.75 1.05
N GLY A 43 -9.24 15.19 2.15
CA GLY A 43 -9.02 14.34 3.33
C GLY A 43 -10.34 13.82 3.92
N THR A 44 -11.33 14.72 4.09
CA THR A 44 -12.66 14.35 4.59
C THR A 44 -13.35 13.34 3.69
N LEU A 45 -13.38 13.59 2.37
CA LEU A 45 -13.98 12.66 1.41
C LEU A 45 -13.24 11.32 1.38
N THR A 46 -11.92 11.34 1.43
CA THR A 46 -11.10 10.13 1.46
C THR A 46 -11.35 9.31 2.71
N GLY A 47 -11.45 9.96 3.88
CA GLY A 47 -11.81 9.31 5.13
C GLY A 47 -13.20 8.65 5.07
N LEU A 48 -14.22 9.39 4.57
CA LEU A 48 -15.59 8.88 4.43
C LEU A 48 -15.66 7.68 3.47
N VAL A 49 -15.05 7.79 2.28
CA VAL A 49 -15.05 6.70 1.30
C VAL A 49 -14.21 5.52 1.79
N GLY A 50 -13.09 5.78 2.48
CA GLY A 50 -12.25 4.74 3.09
C GLY A 50 -13.00 3.93 4.14
N VAL A 51 -13.69 4.60 5.06
CA VAL A 51 -14.54 3.94 6.07
C VAL A 51 -15.71 3.19 5.43
N ALA A 52 -16.37 3.79 4.44
CA ALA A 52 -17.44 3.14 3.71
C ALA A 52 -16.93 1.87 2.99
N PHE A 53 -15.76 1.95 2.36
CA PHE A 53 -15.13 0.80 1.71
C PHE A 53 -14.81 -0.32 2.70
N GLU A 54 -14.19 0.00 3.83
CA GLU A 54 -13.90 -0.97 4.89
C GLU A 54 -15.15 -1.68 5.41
N LYS A 55 -16.17 -0.88 5.78
CA LYS A 55 -17.42 -1.45 6.31
C LYS A 55 -18.16 -2.28 5.27
N THR A 56 -18.14 -1.87 4.01
CA THR A 56 -18.76 -2.63 2.92
C THR A 56 -18.04 -3.94 2.64
N VAL A 57 -16.69 -3.93 2.62
CA VAL A 57 -15.89 -5.16 2.49
C VAL A 57 -16.19 -6.12 3.65
N SER A 58 -16.17 -5.63 4.89
CA SER A 58 -16.48 -6.43 6.08
C SER A 58 -17.92 -6.97 6.04
N TRP A 59 -18.87 -6.17 5.56
CA TRP A 59 -20.25 -6.62 5.40
C TRP A 59 -20.36 -7.76 4.39
N VAL A 60 -19.71 -7.66 3.21
CA VAL A 60 -19.70 -8.73 2.20
C VAL A 60 -19.03 -9.99 2.74
N GLN A 61 -17.91 -9.86 3.46
CA GLN A 61 -17.25 -11.00 4.11
C GLN A 61 -18.17 -11.69 5.12
N ASN A 62 -18.84 -10.92 5.98
CA ASN A 62 -19.75 -11.45 6.97
C ASN A 62 -20.98 -12.13 6.34
N MET A 63 -21.54 -11.56 5.27
CA MET A 63 -22.61 -12.18 4.50
C MET A 63 -22.18 -13.52 3.90
N ARG A 64 -20.97 -13.57 3.30
CA ARG A 64 -20.40 -14.81 2.75
C ARG A 64 -20.19 -15.87 3.84
N ILE A 65 -19.57 -15.50 4.96
CA ILE A 65 -19.33 -16.41 6.09
C ILE A 65 -20.68 -16.86 6.69
N GLY A 66 -21.63 -15.95 6.88
CA GLY A 66 -22.96 -16.27 7.40
C GLY A 66 -23.71 -17.28 6.54
N ALA A 67 -23.61 -17.16 5.21
CA ALA A 67 -24.18 -18.14 4.27
C ALA A 67 -23.53 -19.52 4.40
N LEU A 68 -22.21 -19.58 4.66
CA LEU A 68 -21.48 -20.83 4.86
C LEU A 68 -21.83 -21.49 6.20
N VAL A 69 -22.02 -20.70 7.26
CA VAL A 69 -22.42 -21.21 8.58
C VAL A 69 -23.78 -21.89 8.53
N GLN A 70 -24.73 -21.38 7.73
CA GLN A 70 -26.06 -22.00 7.59
C GLN A 70 -26.03 -23.40 6.98
N VAL A 71 -24.98 -23.73 6.23
CA VAL A 71 -24.81 -25.06 5.60
C VAL A 71 -23.63 -25.86 6.19
N ALA A 72 -23.11 -25.42 7.35
CA ALA A 72 -21.92 -26.01 7.97
C ALA A 72 -22.10 -27.53 8.28
N ASP A 73 -23.32 -27.96 8.64
CA ASP A 73 -23.62 -29.33 8.92
C ASP A 73 -23.70 -30.24 7.67
N HIS A 74 -23.70 -29.64 6.48
CA HIS A 74 -23.84 -30.33 5.20
C HIS A 74 -22.55 -30.19 4.37
N ALA A 75 -21.52 -30.98 4.68
CA ALA A 75 -20.22 -30.91 4.02
C ALA A 75 -20.31 -30.96 2.47
N PHE A 76 -21.29 -31.74 1.93
CA PHE A 76 -21.52 -31.83 0.48
C PHE A 76 -21.91 -30.47 -0.15
N LEU A 77 -22.60 -29.60 0.59
CA LEU A 77 -23.00 -28.25 0.14
C LEU A 77 -21.98 -27.20 0.52
N LEU A 78 -21.31 -27.35 1.65
CA LEU A 78 -20.38 -26.35 2.20
C LEU A 78 -19.22 -26.04 1.25
N TRP A 79 -18.54 -27.08 0.75
CA TRP A 79 -17.37 -26.89 -0.12
C TRP A 79 -17.70 -26.25 -1.49
N PRO A 80 -18.71 -26.75 -2.23
CA PRO A 80 -19.11 -26.09 -3.48
C PRO A 80 -19.62 -24.66 -3.25
N LEU A 81 -20.37 -24.42 -2.19
CA LEU A 81 -20.90 -23.08 -1.89
C LEU A 81 -19.78 -22.10 -1.57
N ALA A 82 -18.78 -22.50 -0.78
CA ALA A 82 -17.61 -21.67 -0.47
C ALA A 82 -16.85 -21.29 -1.75
N PHE A 83 -16.65 -22.28 -2.65
CA PHE A 83 -16.01 -22.03 -3.94
C PHE A 83 -16.83 -21.07 -4.80
N ILE A 84 -18.11 -21.37 -5.01
CA ILE A 84 -18.97 -20.62 -5.94
C ILE A 84 -19.17 -19.18 -5.46
N LEU A 85 -19.49 -18.95 -4.18
CA LEU A 85 -19.69 -17.60 -3.66
C LEU A 85 -18.43 -16.76 -3.80
N SER A 86 -17.29 -17.29 -3.39
CA SER A 86 -16.02 -16.59 -3.50
C SER A 86 -15.60 -16.37 -4.97
N ALA A 87 -15.83 -17.36 -5.85
CA ALA A 87 -15.57 -17.23 -7.27
C ALA A 87 -16.41 -16.12 -7.92
N LEU A 88 -17.72 -16.08 -7.65
CA LEU A 88 -18.62 -15.08 -8.22
C LEU A 88 -18.25 -13.65 -7.75
N LEU A 89 -17.96 -13.49 -6.46
CA LEU A 89 -17.51 -12.20 -5.91
C LEU A 89 -16.20 -11.73 -6.57
N ALA A 90 -15.22 -12.61 -6.71
CA ALA A 90 -13.98 -12.29 -7.38
C ALA A 90 -14.20 -11.95 -8.86
N MET A 91 -15.00 -12.73 -9.60
CA MET A 91 -15.33 -12.50 -11.01
C MET A 91 -15.92 -11.11 -11.26
N VAL A 92 -16.75 -10.60 -10.34
CA VAL A 92 -17.28 -9.21 -10.43
C VAL A 92 -16.11 -8.22 -10.44
N GLY A 93 -15.14 -8.35 -9.54
CA GLY A 93 -13.99 -7.46 -9.48
C GLY A 93 -13.15 -7.48 -10.76
N TYR A 94 -12.81 -8.66 -11.25
CA TYR A 94 -12.02 -8.82 -12.48
C TYR A 94 -12.76 -8.31 -13.71
N PHE A 95 -14.06 -8.57 -13.82
CA PHE A 95 -14.89 -8.11 -14.93
C PHE A 95 -14.98 -6.59 -14.98
N LEU A 96 -15.27 -5.94 -13.85
CA LEU A 96 -15.40 -4.48 -13.78
C LEU A 96 -14.08 -3.79 -14.15
N VAL A 97 -12.97 -4.27 -13.59
CA VAL A 97 -11.64 -3.74 -13.91
C VAL A 97 -11.37 -3.85 -15.40
N ARG A 98 -11.50 -5.05 -15.97
CA ARG A 98 -11.11 -5.26 -17.36
C ARG A 98 -12.01 -4.52 -18.35
N LYS A 99 -13.31 -4.41 -18.07
CA LYS A 99 -14.29 -3.82 -18.98
C LYS A 99 -14.33 -2.29 -18.89
N PHE A 100 -14.23 -1.72 -17.68
CA PHE A 100 -14.53 -0.29 -17.46
C PHE A 100 -13.31 0.55 -17.09
N ALA A 101 -12.37 0.03 -16.29
CA ALA A 101 -11.21 0.77 -15.83
C ALA A 101 -10.02 -0.17 -15.59
N PRO A 102 -9.24 -0.52 -16.64
CA PRO A 102 -8.05 -1.37 -16.48
C PRO A 102 -7.03 -0.82 -15.47
N GLU A 103 -6.95 0.50 -15.31
CA GLU A 103 -6.12 1.19 -14.34
C GLU A 103 -6.54 0.96 -12.87
N ALA A 104 -7.73 0.43 -12.63
CA ALA A 104 -8.18 0.04 -11.29
C ALA A 104 -7.71 -1.37 -10.89
N GLY A 105 -7.01 -2.10 -11.76
CA GLY A 105 -6.42 -3.40 -11.42
C GLY A 105 -5.23 -3.29 -10.47
N GLY A 106 -4.91 -4.41 -9.80
CA GLY A 106 -3.80 -4.48 -8.85
C GLY A 106 -3.92 -3.55 -7.65
N SER A 107 -2.80 -3.13 -7.07
CA SER A 107 -2.75 -2.23 -5.91
C SER A 107 -3.34 -0.85 -6.22
N GLY A 108 -2.98 -0.25 -7.36
CA GLY A 108 -3.29 1.13 -7.70
C GLY A 108 -2.24 2.14 -7.24
N ILE A 109 -1.32 1.77 -6.35
CA ILE A 109 -0.19 2.64 -5.93
C ILE A 109 0.69 3.01 -7.13
N PRO A 110 1.12 2.08 -8.01
CA PRO A 110 1.87 2.42 -9.21
C PRO A 110 1.14 3.39 -10.16
N GLU A 111 -0.19 3.33 -10.21
CA GLU A 111 -0.98 4.27 -11.01
C GLU A 111 -0.92 5.69 -10.45
N ILE A 112 -0.92 5.83 -9.11
CA ILE A 112 -0.78 7.14 -8.45
C ILE A 112 0.65 7.67 -8.61
N GLU A 113 1.68 6.83 -8.50
CA GLU A 113 3.06 7.20 -8.81
C GLU A 113 3.18 7.76 -10.23
N GLY A 114 2.65 7.02 -11.21
CA GLY A 114 2.64 7.46 -12.60
C GLY A 114 1.80 8.72 -12.85
N ALA A 115 0.73 8.92 -12.07
CA ALA A 115 -0.10 10.12 -12.19
C ALA A 115 0.57 11.37 -11.61
N LEU A 116 1.39 11.23 -10.56
CA LEU A 116 2.20 12.31 -10.01
C LEU A 116 3.26 12.81 -11.01
N GLU A 117 3.82 11.91 -11.81
CA GLU A 117 4.75 12.21 -12.92
C GLU A 117 4.04 12.61 -14.23
N GLU A 118 2.74 12.71 -14.23
CA GLU A 118 1.92 12.98 -15.42
C GLU A 118 2.04 11.91 -16.53
N LEU A 119 2.61 10.73 -16.20
CA LEU A 119 2.78 9.60 -17.12
C LEU A 119 1.50 8.74 -17.24
N ARG A 120 0.60 8.86 -16.26
CA ARG A 120 -0.66 8.11 -16.22
C ARG A 120 -1.85 9.06 -16.10
N PRO A 121 -2.93 8.85 -16.91
CA PRO A 121 -4.13 9.66 -16.80
C PRO A 121 -4.95 9.29 -15.56
N VAL A 122 -5.48 10.27 -14.86
CA VAL A 122 -6.40 10.06 -13.73
C VAL A 122 -7.83 10.22 -14.22
N ARG A 123 -8.56 9.12 -14.38
CA ARG A 123 -9.98 9.07 -14.82
C ARG A 123 -10.86 8.72 -13.61
N TRP A 124 -10.93 9.62 -12.64
CA TRP A 124 -11.59 9.39 -11.37
C TRP A 124 -13.03 8.88 -11.50
N TRP A 125 -13.81 9.35 -12.49
CA TRP A 125 -15.21 8.94 -12.72
C TRP A 125 -15.37 7.46 -13.11
N ARG A 126 -14.31 6.81 -13.61
CA ARG A 126 -14.27 5.37 -13.90
C ARG A 126 -13.60 4.60 -12.77
N VAL A 127 -12.46 5.11 -12.29
CA VAL A 127 -11.63 4.41 -11.31
C VAL A 127 -12.35 4.30 -9.96
N LEU A 128 -12.99 5.38 -9.46
CA LEU A 128 -13.64 5.36 -8.15
C LEU A 128 -14.69 4.24 -8.02
N PRO A 129 -15.73 4.16 -8.88
CA PRO A 129 -16.74 3.11 -8.75
C PRO A 129 -16.16 1.71 -9.02
N VAL A 130 -15.27 1.56 -10.01
CA VAL A 130 -14.69 0.27 -10.35
C VAL A 130 -13.77 -0.24 -9.26
N LYS A 131 -12.93 0.64 -8.67
CA LYS A 131 -12.04 0.25 -7.57
C LYS A 131 -12.81 -0.10 -6.31
N PHE A 132 -13.85 0.66 -6.00
CA PHE A 132 -14.70 0.43 -4.83
C PHE A 132 -15.44 -0.91 -4.95
N ILE A 133 -16.24 -1.10 -6.01
CA ILE A 133 -17.05 -2.31 -6.19
C ILE A 133 -16.17 -3.52 -6.51
N GLY A 134 -15.14 -3.34 -7.34
CA GLY A 134 -14.21 -4.41 -7.68
C GLY A 134 -13.40 -4.88 -6.48
N GLY A 135 -12.89 -3.94 -5.68
CA GLY A 135 -12.17 -4.27 -4.43
C GLY A 135 -13.08 -4.92 -3.39
N MET A 136 -14.33 -4.46 -3.25
CA MET A 136 -15.34 -5.10 -2.42
C MET A 136 -15.54 -6.57 -2.85
N GLY A 137 -15.60 -6.85 -4.15
CA GLY A 137 -15.73 -8.20 -4.67
C GLY A 137 -14.54 -9.09 -4.34
N THR A 138 -13.32 -8.65 -4.64
CA THR A 138 -12.10 -9.48 -4.43
C THR A 138 -11.75 -9.65 -2.95
N LEU A 139 -11.81 -8.58 -2.15
CA LEU A 139 -11.57 -8.66 -0.70
C LEU A 139 -12.71 -9.42 0.00
N GLY A 140 -13.96 -9.18 -0.41
CA GLY A 140 -15.14 -9.89 0.09
C GLY A 140 -15.12 -11.38 -0.20
N ALA A 141 -14.53 -11.79 -1.33
CA ALA A 141 -14.31 -13.20 -1.69
C ALA A 141 -13.34 -13.93 -0.74
N GLY A 142 -12.61 -13.21 0.11
CA GLY A 142 -11.59 -13.76 0.99
C GLY A 142 -10.23 -13.95 0.31
N MET A 143 -9.98 -13.29 -0.82
CA MET A 143 -8.67 -13.32 -1.48
C MET A 143 -7.60 -12.70 -0.57
N VAL A 144 -6.36 -13.17 -0.71
CA VAL A 144 -5.21 -12.71 0.08
C VAL A 144 -4.71 -11.39 -0.49
N LEU A 145 -5.44 -10.33 -0.14
CA LEU A 145 -5.24 -8.96 -0.60
C LEU A 145 -5.53 -7.99 0.54
N GLY A 146 -4.94 -6.80 0.46
CA GLY A 146 -5.18 -5.71 1.39
C GLY A 146 -6.04 -4.59 0.78
N ARG A 147 -6.65 -3.80 1.66
CA ARG A 147 -7.50 -2.66 1.29
C ARG A 147 -6.73 -1.36 1.05
N GLU A 148 -5.49 -1.29 1.50
CA GLU A 148 -4.66 -0.08 1.50
C GLU A 148 -4.34 0.44 0.09
N GLY A 149 -3.97 -0.45 -0.84
CA GLY A 149 -3.76 -0.09 -2.23
C GLY A 149 -4.99 0.55 -2.87
N PRO A 150 -6.17 -0.12 -2.79
CA PRO A 150 -7.43 0.49 -3.19
C PRO A 150 -7.72 1.85 -2.57
N THR A 151 -7.52 2.03 -1.27
CA THR A 151 -7.81 3.31 -0.60
C THR A 151 -6.84 4.42 -0.98
N VAL A 152 -5.55 4.10 -1.21
CA VAL A 152 -4.57 5.05 -1.75
C VAL A 152 -4.99 5.52 -3.16
N GLN A 153 -5.39 4.59 -4.02
CA GLN A 153 -5.85 4.94 -5.37
C GLN A 153 -7.17 5.72 -5.34
N ILE A 154 -8.12 5.34 -4.51
CA ILE A 154 -9.37 6.08 -4.30
C ILE A 154 -9.06 7.49 -3.82
N GLY A 155 -8.22 7.65 -2.80
CA GLY A 155 -7.83 8.95 -2.26
C GLY A 155 -7.18 9.86 -3.30
N GLY A 156 -6.20 9.36 -4.06
CA GLY A 156 -5.58 10.12 -5.14
C GLY A 156 -6.59 10.55 -6.22
N ASN A 157 -7.51 9.65 -6.60
CA ASN A 157 -8.59 9.99 -7.55
C ASN A 157 -9.58 11.02 -6.98
N LEU A 158 -9.89 10.98 -5.67
CA LEU A 158 -10.69 12.02 -5.01
C LEU A 158 -9.96 13.37 -5.00
N GLY A 159 -8.63 13.37 -4.81
CA GLY A 159 -7.82 14.58 -4.96
C GLY A 159 -7.95 15.20 -6.36
N ARG A 160 -7.94 14.38 -7.40
CA ARG A 160 -8.19 14.83 -8.78
C ARG A 160 -9.63 15.30 -8.97
N MET A 161 -10.62 14.59 -8.45
CA MET A 161 -12.03 14.95 -8.53
C MET A 161 -12.29 16.34 -7.94
N VAL A 162 -11.76 16.61 -6.74
CA VAL A 162 -11.90 17.91 -6.07
C VAL A 162 -11.29 19.02 -6.92
N LEU A 163 -10.10 18.81 -7.50
CA LEU A 163 -9.48 19.76 -8.41
C LEU A 163 -10.37 20.10 -9.61
N ASP A 164 -10.96 19.08 -10.24
CA ASP A 164 -11.83 19.26 -11.41
C ASP A 164 -13.14 19.96 -11.05
N VAL A 165 -13.75 19.63 -9.91
CA VAL A 165 -14.98 20.26 -9.38
C VAL A 165 -14.76 21.74 -9.08
N PHE A 166 -13.65 22.08 -8.43
CA PHE A 166 -13.28 23.47 -8.14
C PHE A 166 -12.69 24.21 -9.37
N ARG A 167 -12.60 23.51 -10.52
CA ARG A 167 -12.09 24.06 -11.80
C ARG A 167 -10.68 24.68 -11.69
N MET A 168 -9.87 24.18 -10.79
CA MET A 168 -8.49 24.68 -10.62
C MET A 168 -7.56 24.02 -11.64
N ARG A 169 -6.81 24.86 -12.40
CA ARG A 169 -5.94 24.40 -13.50
C ARG A 169 -4.44 24.41 -13.14
N SER A 170 -4.08 24.72 -11.89
CA SER A 170 -2.69 24.76 -11.47
C SER A 170 -2.07 23.36 -11.45
N ALA A 171 -0.94 23.19 -12.10
CA ALA A 171 -0.17 21.93 -12.06
C ALA A 171 0.32 21.61 -10.63
N GLU A 172 0.69 22.65 -9.86
CA GLU A 172 1.09 22.49 -8.47
C GLU A 172 -0.07 22.01 -7.59
N ALA A 173 -1.27 22.59 -7.75
CA ALA A 173 -2.45 22.16 -7.02
C ALA A 173 -2.85 20.72 -7.39
N ARG A 174 -2.74 20.34 -8.67
CA ARG A 174 -3.00 18.98 -9.15
C ARG A 174 -2.09 17.97 -8.47
N HIS A 175 -0.79 18.20 -8.51
CA HIS A 175 0.19 17.34 -7.86
C HIS A 175 -0.04 17.26 -6.35
N THR A 176 -0.25 18.41 -5.68
CA THR A 176 -0.47 18.50 -4.24
C THR A 176 -1.72 17.76 -3.79
N LEU A 177 -2.86 17.95 -4.46
CA LEU A 177 -4.12 17.30 -4.03
C LEU A 177 -4.15 15.80 -4.35
N LEU A 178 -3.48 15.37 -5.44
CA LEU A 178 -3.32 13.95 -5.74
C LEU A 178 -2.51 13.24 -4.63
N ALA A 179 -1.37 13.83 -4.24
CA ALA A 179 -0.53 13.32 -3.16
C ALA A 179 -1.26 13.36 -1.81
N THR A 180 -1.99 14.44 -1.53
CA THR A 180 -2.81 14.59 -0.31
C THR A 180 -3.86 13.48 -0.21
N GLY A 181 -4.57 13.21 -1.30
CA GLY A 181 -5.57 12.13 -1.33
C GLY A 181 -4.95 10.76 -1.13
N ALA A 182 -3.82 10.48 -1.76
CA ALA A 182 -3.11 9.22 -1.60
C ALA A 182 -2.63 8.99 -0.15
N ALA A 183 -2.04 10.02 0.49
CA ALA A 183 -1.64 9.98 1.90
C ALA A 183 -2.86 9.75 2.83
N ALA A 184 -3.93 10.50 2.60
CA ALA A 184 -5.18 10.38 3.34
C ALA A 184 -5.80 8.99 3.20
N GLY A 185 -5.68 8.37 2.00
CA GLY A 185 -6.14 7.01 1.71
C GLY A 185 -5.38 5.96 2.51
N LEU A 186 -4.05 6.05 2.61
CA LEU A 186 -3.27 5.15 3.45
C LEU A 186 -3.60 5.32 4.93
N SER A 187 -3.71 6.57 5.38
CA SER A 187 -4.10 6.89 6.75
C SER A 187 -5.46 6.29 7.12
N ALA A 188 -6.47 6.41 6.22
CA ALA A 188 -7.79 5.80 6.43
C ALA A 188 -7.77 4.28 6.42
N ALA A 189 -6.85 3.65 5.67
CA ALA A 189 -6.76 2.19 5.64
C ALA A 189 -6.25 1.60 6.95
N PHE A 190 -5.34 2.32 7.63
CA PHE A 190 -4.57 1.79 8.75
C PHE A 190 -4.74 2.54 10.07
N ASN A 191 -5.59 3.56 10.14
CA ASN A 191 -5.65 4.51 11.27
C ASN A 191 -4.25 5.04 11.66
N ALA A 192 -3.41 5.28 10.65
CA ALA A 192 -2.00 5.59 10.81
C ALA A 192 -1.64 6.91 10.09
N PRO A 193 -1.91 8.07 10.72
CA PRO A 193 -1.71 9.36 10.08
C PRO A 193 -0.26 9.67 9.76
N LEU A 194 0.68 9.39 10.65
CA LEU A 194 2.09 9.65 10.40
C LEU A 194 2.64 8.76 9.29
N ALA A 195 2.25 7.48 9.28
CA ALA A 195 2.62 6.57 8.22
C ALA A 195 2.06 7.02 6.87
N GLY A 196 0.84 7.54 6.81
CA GLY A 196 0.27 8.11 5.59
C GLY A 196 1.08 9.29 5.02
N ILE A 197 1.56 10.18 5.90
CA ILE A 197 2.43 11.29 5.51
C ILE A 197 3.79 10.79 5.04
N LEU A 198 4.41 9.89 5.82
CA LEU A 198 5.73 9.34 5.48
C LEU A 198 5.72 8.52 4.19
N PHE A 199 4.62 7.82 3.91
CA PHE A 199 4.46 7.06 2.66
C PHE A 199 4.63 7.94 1.41
N ILE A 200 4.02 9.11 1.38
CA ILE A 200 4.20 10.06 0.27
C ILE A 200 5.64 10.57 0.22
N ILE A 201 6.23 10.83 1.37
CA ILE A 201 7.58 11.38 1.47
C ILE A 201 8.65 10.35 1.06
N GLU A 202 8.47 9.09 1.40
CA GLU A 202 9.48 8.05 1.25
C GLU A 202 9.26 7.19 0.01
N GLU A 203 8.07 6.65 -0.19
CA GLU A 203 7.74 5.75 -1.30
C GLU A 203 7.55 6.52 -2.60
N MET A 204 6.81 7.61 -2.55
CA MET A 204 6.60 8.47 -3.72
C MET A 204 7.66 9.56 -3.84
N ARG A 205 8.83 9.36 -3.23
CA ARG A 205 9.92 10.33 -3.17
C ARG A 205 10.36 10.89 -4.52
N PRO A 206 10.56 10.09 -5.57
CA PRO A 206 10.98 10.60 -6.86
C PRO A 206 9.91 11.50 -7.49
N GLN A 207 8.64 11.22 -7.21
CA GLN A 207 7.47 11.85 -7.81
C GLN A 207 6.94 13.01 -6.98
N PHE A 208 7.20 13.03 -5.67
CA PHE A 208 6.68 14.07 -4.79
C PHE A 208 7.50 15.35 -4.82
N ARG A 209 6.86 16.46 -5.18
CA ARG A 209 7.50 17.79 -5.19
C ARG A 209 7.48 18.37 -3.79
N TYR A 210 8.63 18.30 -3.13
CA TYR A 210 8.81 18.84 -1.78
C TYR A 210 8.76 20.36 -1.78
N ASN A 211 7.63 20.92 -1.38
CA ASN A 211 7.49 22.32 -1.02
C ASN A 211 6.61 22.46 0.22
N LEU A 212 6.69 23.61 0.89
CA LEU A 212 5.92 23.84 2.12
C LEU A 212 4.41 23.79 1.89
N ILE A 213 3.95 24.13 0.70
CA ILE A 213 2.53 24.08 0.32
C ILE A 213 2.06 22.64 0.26
N SER A 214 2.79 21.79 -0.47
CA SER A 214 2.44 20.37 -0.60
C SER A 214 2.48 19.64 0.73
N ILE A 215 3.50 19.90 1.55
CA ILE A 215 3.63 19.28 2.87
C ILE A 215 2.45 19.69 3.77
N LYS A 216 2.14 20.98 3.89
CA LYS A 216 1.01 21.46 4.71
C LYS A 216 -0.33 20.92 4.23
N ALA A 217 -0.54 20.80 2.92
CA ALA A 217 -1.73 20.23 2.34
C ALA A 217 -1.87 18.73 2.66
N VAL A 218 -0.78 17.95 2.54
CA VAL A 218 -0.76 16.53 2.91
C VAL A 218 -1.11 16.35 4.39
N PHE A 219 -0.49 17.11 5.30
CA PHE A 219 -0.83 17.10 6.73
C PHE A 219 -2.31 17.40 6.95
N THR A 220 -2.84 18.47 6.33
CA THR A 220 -4.25 18.85 6.47
C THR A 220 -5.19 17.73 6.00
N GLY A 221 -4.93 17.13 4.84
CA GLY A 221 -5.76 16.05 4.31
C GLY A 221 -5.71 14.79 5.16
N VAL A 222 -4.53 14.42 5.65
CA VAL A 222 -4.34 13.26 6.53
C VAL A 222 -5.03 13.47 7.88
N ILE A 223 -4.90 14.65 8.49
CA ILE A 223 -5.59 14.98 9.74
C ILE A 223 -7.11 14.84 9.58
N MET A 224 -7.67 15.42 8.51
CA MET A 224 -9.12 15.32 8.26
C MET A 224 -9.58 13.89 8.02
N SER A 225 -8.81 13.11 7.28
CA SER A 225 -9.08 11.68 7.04
C SER A 225 -9.07 10.87 8.35
N SER A 226 -8.07 11.12 9.20
CA SER A 226 -7.94 10.45 10.50
C SER A 226 -9.07 10.83 11.47
N ILE A 227 -9.49 12.10 11.49
CA ILE A 227 -10.64 12.56 12.29
C ILE A 227 -11.89 11.78 11.85
N VAL A 228 -12.16 11.72 10.55
CA VAL A 228 -13.31 10.97 10.02
C VAL A 228 -13.22 9.50 10.39
N PHE A 229 -12.05 8.87 10.20
CA PHE A 229 -11.87 7.47 10.56
C PHE A 229 -12.21 7.22 12.04
N ARG A 230 -11.67 8.03 12.95
CA ARG A 230 -11.88 7.88 14.40
C ARG A 230 -13.31 8.14 14.84
N ILE A 231 -14.04 9.03 14.18
CA ILE A 231 -15.48 9.26 14.44
C ILE A 231 -16.29 7.97 14.21
N PHE A 232 -15.95 7.19 13.17
CA PHE A 232 -16.74 6.02 12.79
C PHE A 232 -16.22 4.70 13.38
N ASN A 233 -14.91 4.58 13.62
CA ASN A 233 -14.24 3.34 14.02
C ASN A 233 -13.60 3.42 15.43
N GLY A 234 -13.56 4.59 16.06
CA GLY A 234 -12.91 4.79 17.35
C GLY A 234 -11.40 5.03 17.24
N GLU A 235 -10.73 5.13 18.39
CA GLU A 235 -9.32 5.51 18.52
C GLU A 235 -8.40 4.30 18.74
N ALA A 236 -8.96 3.10 18.95
CA ALA A 236 -8.17 1.90 19.23
C ALA A 236 -7.18 1.56 18.08
N PRO A 237 -6.03 0.99 18.40
CA PRO A 237 -5.11 0.48 17.39
C PRO A 237 -5.80 -0.63 16.58
N ILE A 238 -5.47 -0.70 15.28
CA ILE A 238 -6.11 -1.68 14.37
C ILE A 238 -5.71 -3.11 14.72
N ILE A 239 -4.52 -3.30 15.29
CA ILE A 239 -3.96 -4.60 15.63
C ILE A 239 -3.70 -4.66 17.14
N GLU A 240 -4.52 -5.38 17.85
CA GLU A 240 -4.40 -5.54 19.29
C GLU A 240 -3.45 -6.70 19.61
N VAL A 241 -2.16 -6.45 19.69
CA VAL A 241 -1.13 -7.44 20.11
C VAL A 241 -0.80 -7.39 21.60
N GLY A 242 -1.46 -6.48 22.36
CA GLY A 242 -1.09 -6.21 23.74
C GLY A 242 0.23 -5.42 23.87
N LYS A 243 0.63 -5.15 25.12
CA LYS A 243 1.92 -4.53 25.40
C LYS A 243 2.99 -5.62 25.49
N LEU A 244 3.97 -5.53 24.63
CA LEU A 244 5.12 -6.42 24.61
C LEU A 244 6.25 -5.88 25.51
N SER A 245 7.18 -6.73 25.90
CA SER A 245 8.34 -6.33 26.69
C SER A 245 9.32 -5.48 25.86
N ASP A 246 10.14 -4.69 26.57
CA ASP A 246 11.26 -3.98 25.95
C ASP A 246 12.30 -4.99 25.43
N ALA A 247 12.96 -4.65 24.32
CA ALA A 247 14.08 -5.42 23.80
C ALA A 247 15.39 -4.93 24.45
N PRO A 248 16.06 -5.73 25.30
CA PRO A 248 17.32 -5.35 25.90
C PRO A 248 18.42 -5.10 24.84
N VAL A 249 19.32 -4.15 25.12
CA VAL A 249 20.39 -3.76 24.18
C VAL A 249 21.27 -4.94 23.73
N ASN A 250 21.54 -5.88 24.63
CA ASN A 250 22.32 -7.10 24.36
C ASN A 250 21.61 -8.09 23.41
N THR A 251 20.34 -7.88 23.05
CA THR A 251 19.57 -8.70 22.10
C THR A 251 19.43 -8.06 20.72
N LEU A 252 19.84 -6.81 20.54
CA LEU A 252 19.63 -6.05 19.30
C LEU A 252 20.32 -6.67 18.07
N TRP A 253 21.39 -7.43 18.27
CA TRP A 253 22.05 -8.17 17.19
C TRP A 253 21.16 -9.25 16.56
N LEU A 254 20.22 -9.83 17.32
CA LEU A 254 19.22 -10.76 16.78
C LEU A 254 18.25 -10.07 15.82
N TYR A 255 17.88 -8.83 16.12
CA TYR A 255 17.04 -8.02 15.21
C TYR A 255 17.80 -7.65 13.92
N LEU A 256 19.12 -7.46 14.00
CA LEU A 256 19.95 -7.27 12.80
C LEU A 256 19.96 -8.55 11.94
N ILE A 257 20.12 -9.74 12.55
CA ILE A 257 20.04 -11.01 11.82
C ILE A 257 18.66 -11.18 11.16
N LEU A 258 17.59 -10.87 11.89
CA LEU A 258 16.23 -10.87 11.32
C LEU A 258 16.13 -9.92 10.12
N GLY A 259 16.72 -8.72 10.22
CA GLY A 259 16.81 -7.77 9.11
C GLY A 259 17.56 -8.35 7.90
N ILE A 260 18.67 -9.04 8.13
CA ILE A 260 19.44 -9.73 7.07
C ILE A 260 18.57 -10.79 6.38
N ILE A 261 17.81 -11.59 7.13
CA ILE A 261 16.89 -12.59 6.56
C ILE A 261 15.86 -11.91 5.66
N PHE A 262 15.19 -10.85 6.13
CA PHE A 262 14.22 -10.12 5.33
C PHE A 262 14.83 -9.41 4.13
N GLY A 263 16.09 -8.95 4.26
CA GLY A 263 16.86 -8.38 3.16
C GLY A 263 17.10 -9.35 2.00
N CYS A 264 17.19 -10.65 2.30
CA CYS A 264 17.22 -11.72 1.28
C CYS A 264 15.81 -12.06 0.76
N VAL A 265 14.83 -12.16 1.67
CA VAL A 265 13.46 -12.55 1.32
C VAL A 265 12.77 -11.51 0.42
N GLY A 266 12.98 -10.20 0.67
CA GLY A 266 12.33 -9.12 -0.09
C GLY A 266 12.57 -9.17 -1.60
N PRO A 267 13.82 -9.18 -2.09
CA PRO A 267 14.12 -9.31 -3.52
C PRO A 267 13.61 -10.60 -4.15
N ILE A 268 13.65 -11.71 -3.42
CA ILE A 268 13.10 -13.00 -3.87
C ILE A 268 11.59 -12.86 -4.04
N PHE A 269 10.89 -12.31 -3.04
CA PHE A 269 9.46 -12.08 -3.08
C PHE A 269 9.06 -11.19 -4.27
N ASN A 270 9.75 -10.06 -4.48
CA ASN A 270 9.52 -9.18 -5.61
C ASN A 270 9.69 -9.90 -6.96
N SER A 271 10.75 -10.69 -7.08
CA SER A 271 11.01 -11.48 -8.29
C SER A 271 9.89 -12.49 -8.56
N LEU A 272 9.39 -13.17 -7.51
CA LEU A 272 8.27 -14.10 -7.62
C LEU A 272 6.98 -13.38 -8.04
N VAL A 273 6.68 -12.21 -7.46
CA VAL A 273 5.52 -11.38 -7.86
C VAL A 273 5.59 -11.08 -9.36
N LEU A 274 6.73 -10.58 -9.84
CA LEU A 274 6.88 -10.19 -11.23
C LEU A 274 6.82 -11.39 -12.20
N ARG A 275 7.43 -12.51 -11.83
CA ARG A 275 7.36 -13.76 -12.65
C ARG A 275 5.94 -14.31 -12.70
N THR A 276 5.22 -14.28 -11.59
CA THR A 276 3.83 -14.74 -11.52
C THR A 276 2.91 -13.83 -12.34
N GLN A 277 3.15 -12.49 -12.35
CA GLN A 277 2.44 -11.58 -13.24
C GLN A 277 2.66 -11.94 -14.71
N ASP A 278 3.92 -12.22 -15.11
CA ASP A 278 4.24 -12.63 -16.49
C ASP A 278 3.56 -13.94 -16.87
N MET A 279 3.53 -14.91 -15.95
CA MET A 279 2.83 -16.19 -16.14
C MET A 279 1.33 -15.98 -16.40
N PHE A 280 0.65 -15.23 -15.56
CA PHE A 280 -0.77 -14.94 -15.75
C PHE A 280 -1.05 -14.15 -17.03
N GLN A 281 -0.18 -13.21 -17.37
CA GLN A 281 -0.33 -12.42 -18.59
C GLN A 281 -0.21 -13.29 -19.85
N ARG A 282 0.70 -14.26 -19.84
CA ARG A 282 0.81 -15.26 -20.93
C ARG A 282 -0.42 -16.16 -20.99
N PHE A 283 -0.93 -16.59 -19.82
CA PHE A 283 -2.08 -17.50 -19.74
C PHE A 283 -3.36 -16.89 -20.30
N HIS A 284 -3.72 -15.68 -19.91
CA HIS A 284 -4.97 -15.05 -20.36
C HIS A 284 -4.82 -14.31 -21.69
N GLY A 285 -3.59 -13.98 -22.13
CA GLY A 285 -3.34 -13.31 -23.42
C GLY A 285 -4.10 -12.01 -23.67
N GLY A 286 -4.62 -11.39 -22.61
CA GLY A 286 -5.48 -10.20 -22.69
C GLY A 286 -6.98 -10.50 -22.91
N GLU A 287 -7.39 -11.76 -23.02
CA GLU A 287 -8.77 -12.19 -23.22
C GLU A 287 -9.61 -12.01 -21.95
N ILE A 288 -10.69 -11.25 -22.03
CA ILE A 288 -11.53 -10.91 -20.86
C ILE A 288 -12.10 -12.16 -20.21
N LYS A 289 -12.63 -13.10 -21.01
CA LYS A 289 -13.24 -14.34 -20.49
C LYS A 289 -12.25 -15.17 -19.69
N LYS A 290 -11.06 -15.43 -20.26
CA LYS A 290 -10.01 -16.19 -19.58
C LYS A 290 -9.55 -15.52 -18.29
N TRP A 291 -9.40 -14.19 -18.32
CA TRP A 291 -8.97 -13.43 -17.16
C TRP A 291 -10.01 -13.45 -16.02
N VAL A 292 -11.29 -13.28 -16.35
CA VAL A 292 -12.40 -13.34 -15.36
C VAL A 292 -12.54 -14.74 -14.77
N LEU A 293 -12.50 -15.79 -15.63
CA LEU A 293 -12.59 -17.17 -15.16
C LEU A 293 -11.40 -17.57 -14.27
N MET A 294 -10.19 -17.14 -14.65
CA MET A 294 -8.98 -17.33 -13.82
C MET A 294 -9.15 -16.65 -12.46
N GLY A 295 -9.60 -15.40 -12.45
CA GLY A 295 -9.87 -14.65 -11.21
C GLY A 295 -10.92 -15.33 -10.34
N GLY A 296 -11.98 -15.85 -10.96
CA GLY A 296 -13.01 -16.66 -10.29
C GLY A 296 -12.43 -17.93 -9.66
N ALA A 297 -11.60 -18.67 -10.41
CA ALA A 297 -10.95 -19.87 -9.89
C ALA A 297 -10.05 -19.55 -8.68
N ILE A 298 -9.22 -18.49 -8.76
CA ILE A 298 -8.37 -18.05 -7.64
C ILE A 298 -9.24 -17.65 -6.44
N GLY A 299 -10.31 -16.86 -6.66
CA GLY A 299 -11.23 -16.46 -5.59
C GLY A 299 -11.92 -17.66 -4.95
N GLY A 300 -12.38 -18.62 -5.76
CA GLY A 300 -13.00 -19.87 -5.28
C GLY A 300 -12.03 -20.71 -4.44
N LEU A 301 -10.76 -20.85 -4.89
CA LEU A 301 -9.73 -21.54 -4.12
C LEU A 301 -9.44 -20.82 -2.78
N CYS A 302 -9.43 -19.49 -2.75
CA CYS A 302 -9.31 -18.73 -1.50
C CYS A 302 -10.53 -18.95 -0.58
N GLY A 303 -11.73 -19.12 -1.15
CA GLY A 303 -12.93 -19.48 -0.37
C GLY A 303 -12.81 -20.84 0.30
N ILE A 304 -12.31 -21.86 -0.41
CA ILE A 304 -12.02 -23.18 0.15
C ILE A 304 -10.92 -23.10 1.20
N LEU A 305 -9.81 -22.40 0.89
CA LEU A 305 -8.68 -22.24 1.81
C LEU A 305 -9.14 -21.61 3.14
N GLY A 306 -10.06 -20.64 3.10
CA GLY A 306 -10.62 -20.02 4.30
C GLY A 306 -11.44 -20.97 5.19
N LEU A 307 -11.90 -22.10 4.65
CA LEU A 307 -12.54 -23.18 5.45
C LEU A 307 -11.52 -24.15 6.04
N ILE A 308 -10.44 -24.45 5.30
CA ILE A 308 -9.39 -25.38 5.75
C ILE A 308 -8.51 -24.74 6.81
N GLU A 309 -8.00 -23.55 6.51
CA GLU A 309 -7.08 -22.80 7.37
C GLU A 309 -7.38 -21.29 7.26
N PRO A 310 -8.24 -20.76 8.13
CA PRO A 310 -8.59 -19.34 8.12
C PRO A 310 -7.38 -18.40 8.20
N ALA A 311 -6.31 -18.83 8.87
CA ALA A 311 -5.06 -18.09 8.98
C ALA A 311 -4.34 -17.90 7.64
N ALA A 312 -4.58 -18.77 6.66
CA ALA A 312 -3.97 -18.72 5.34
C ALA A 312 -4.75 -17.87 4.32
N ALA A 313 -5.97 -17.44 4.64
CA ALA A 313 -6.86 -16.68 3.75
C ALA A 313 -7.02 -15.21 4.19
N GLY A 314 -7.58 -14.38 3.30
CA GLY A 314 -7.86 -12.97 3.56
C GLY A 314 -6.63 -12.09 3.75
N GLY A 315 -6.82 -10.83 4.13
CA GLY A 315 -5.76 -9.82 4.26
C GLY A 315 -4.70 -10.10 5.33
N GLY A 316 -5.07 -10.83 6.40
CA GLY A 316 -4.14 -11.28 7.43
C GLY A 316 -4.16 -10.46 8.73
N PHE A 317 -4.96 -9.41 8.85
CA PHE A 317 -5.02 -8.61 10.09
C PHE A 317 -5.40 -9.42 11.33
N ASN A 318 -6.37 -10.34 11.20
CA ASN A 318 -6.81 -11.21 12.30
C ASN A 318 -5.75 -12.26 12.68
N LEU A 319 -4.85 -12.59 11.76
CA LEU A 319 -3.76 -13.54 11.99
C LEU A 319 -2.63 -12.93 12.84
N ILE A 320 -2.36 -11.63 12.65
CA ILE A 320 -1.20 -10.96 13.27
C ILE A 320 -1.21 -11.07 14.80
N PRO A 321 -2.29 -10.75 15.53
CA PRO A 321 -2.30 -10.90 16.99
C PRO A 321 -2.09 -12.34 17.45
N ILE A 322 -2.71 -13.30 16.77
CA ILE A 322 -2.63 -14.72 17.10
C ILE A 322 -1.22 -15.26 16.90
N ALA A 323 -0.59 -14.87 15.78
CA ALA A 323 0.78 -15.27 15.47
C ALA A 323 1.78 -14.61 16.44
N ALA A 324 1.64 -13.32 16.72
CA ALA A 324 2.51 -12.57 17.63
C ALA A 324 2.43 -13.10 19.08
N ALA A 325 1.28 -13.60 19.51
CA ALA A 325 1.11 -14.25 20.80
C ALA A 325 1.83 -15.60 20.95
N GLY A 326 2.44 -16.12 19.84
CA GLY A 326 3.17 -17.38 19.87
C GLY A 326 2.29 -18.64 20.01
N ASN A 327 1.01 -18.53 19.65
CA ASN A 327 0.05 -19.64 19.80
C ASN A 327 0.24 -20.77 18.78
N PHE A 328 1.13 -20.59 17.80
CA PHE A 328 1.44 -21.60 16.78
C PHE A 328 2.82 -22.24 17.03
N SER A 329 2.98 -23.51 16.64
CA SER A 329 4.31 -24.10 16.58
C SER A 329 5.14 -23.48 15.44
N VAL A 330 6.47 -23.52 15.55
CA VAL A 330 7.38 -22.99 14.50
C VAL A 330 7.08 -23.64 13.14
N GLY A 331 6.83 -24.96 13.12
CA GLY A 331 6.49 -25.68 11.89
C GLY A 331 5.20 -25.19 11.24
N LEU A 332 4.16 -24.94 12.07
CA LEU A 332 2.89 -24.41 11.57
C LEU A 332 3.02 -22.96 11.07
N LEU A 333 3.78 -22.12 11.77
CA LEU A 333 4.06 -20.74 11.33
C LEU A 333 4.75 -20.73 9.97
N LEU A 334 5.74 -21.59 9.73
CA LEU A 334 6.42 -21.70 8.44
C LEU A 334 5.51 -22.27 7.36
N PHE A 335 4.67 -23.24 7.69
CA PHE A 335 3.67 -23.77 6.75
C PHE A 335 2.66 -22.70 6.32
N ILE A 336 2.08 -21.96 7.28
CA ILE A 336 1.18 -20.84 7.00
C ILE A 336 1.90 -19.76 6.20
N PHE A 337 3.16 -19.44 6.53
CA PHE A 337 3.98 -18.47 5.81
C PHE A 337 4.11 -18.86 4.33
N ILE A 338 4.52 -20.09 4.02
CA ILE A 338 4.67 -20.57 2.64
C ILE A 338 3.32 -20.54 1.92
N THR A 339 2.26 -21.04 2.55
CA THR A 339 0.91 -21.04 1.96
C THR A 339 0.46 -19.61 1.65
N ARG A 340 0.68 -18.65 2.57
CA ARG A 340 0.34 -17.24 2.34
C ARG A 340 1.21 -16.57 1.28
N VAL A 341 2.49 -16.94 1.16
CA VAL A 341 3.33 -16.47 0.03
C VAL A 341 2.70 -16.90 -1.29
N VAL A 342 2.37 -18.17 -1.45
CA VAL A 342 1.76 -18.70 -2.67
C VAL A 342 0.42 -18.02 -2.98
N THR A 343 -0.46 -17.94 -2.00
CA THR A 343 -1.78 -17.32 -2.18
C THR A 343 -1.70 -15.81 -2.44
N THR A 344 -0.78 -15.09 -1.79
CA THR A 344 -0.50 -13.67 -2.08
C THR A 344 -0.03 -13.49 -3.53
N LEU A 345 0.90 -14.32 -3.99
CA LEU A 345 1.38 -14.30 -5.36
C LEU A 345 0.24 -14.54 -6.35
N LEU A 346 -0.60 -15.55 -6.12
CA LEU A 346 -1.74 -15.86 -6.98
C LEU A 346 -2.75 -14.71 -6.99
N CYS A 347 -3.13 -14.18 -5.83
CA CYS A 347 -4.14 -13.12 -5.74
C CYS A 347 -3.64 -11.80 -6.32
N PHE A 348 -2.47 -11.34 -5.90
CA PHE A 348 -1.96 -10.02 -6.29
C PHE A 348 -1.49 -9.99 -7.75
N SER A 349 -0.72 -11.00 -8.16
CA SER A 349 -0.11 -11.02 -9.50
C SER A 349 -1.11 -11.28 -10.63
N SER A 350 -2.30 -11.81 -10.32
CA SER A 350 -3.38 -12.02 -11.30
C SER A 350 -4.06 -10.71 -11.75
N GLY A 351 -3.75 -9.57 -11.10
CA GLY A 351 -4.33 -8.27 -11.42
C GLY A 351 -5.66 -7.99 -10.71
N ALA A 352 -5.98 -8.72 -9.65
CA ALA A 352 -7.14 -8.44 -8.80
C ALA A 352 -7.07 -7.02 -8.22
N PRO A 353 -8.18 -6.26 -8.15
CA PRO A 353 -8.20 -4.97 -7.49
C PRO A 353 -8.05 -5.14 -5.97
N GLY A 354 -6.82 -5.02 -5.48
CA GLY A 354 -6.44 -5.18 -4.08
C GLY A 354 -4.97 -4.90 -3.86
N GLY A 355 -4.58 -4.57 -2.62
CA GLY A 355 -3.22 -4.24 -2.21
C GLY A 355 -2.41 -5.46 -1.75
N ILE A 356 -1.11 -5.27 -1.60
CA ILE A 356 -0.17 -6.30 -1.12
C ILE A 356 0.40 -5.95 0.27
N PHE A 357 0.15 -4.74 0.81
CA PHE A 357 0.70 -4.32 2.11
C PHE A 357 0.26 -5.23 3.26
N ALA A 358 -1.04 -5.39 3.47
CA ALA A 358 -1.56 -6.23 4.55
C ALA A 358 -1.03 -7.68 4.47
N PRO A 359 -1.03 -8.35 3.29
CA PRO A 359 -0.34 -9.62 3.14
C PRO A 359 1.15 -9.59 3.53
N MET A 360 1.90 -8.54 3.14
CA MET A 360 3.31 -8.41 3.52
C MET A 360 3.51 -8.24 5.03
N LEU A 361 2.65 -7.46 5.70
CA LEU A 361 2.68 -7.31 7.16
C LEU A 361 2.46 -8.66 7.85
N ALA A 362 1.45 -9.42 7.41
CA ALA A 362 1.17 -10.75 7.94
C ALA A 362 2.34 -11.75 7.70
N LEU A 363 2.92 -11.76 6.51
CA LEU A 363 4.09 -12.57 6.19
C LEU A 363 5.30 -12.19 7.05
N GLY A 364 5.52 -10.89 7.25
CA GLY A 364 6.57 -10.38 8.12
C GLY A 364 6.39 -10.84 9.58
N THR A 365 5.15 -10.78 10.07
CA THR A 365 4.80 -11.26 11.42
C THR A 365 5.08 -12.75 11.57
N LEU A 366 4.62 -13.60 10.64
CA LEU A 366 4.80 -15.05 10.70
C LEU A 366 6.27 -15.45 10.75
N LEU A 367 7.08 -14.93 9.85
CA LEU A 367 8.52 -15.23 9.83
C LEU A 367 9.25 -14.62 11.02
N GLY A 368 8.87 -13.41 11.45
CA GLY A 368 9.41 -12.76 12.65
C GLY A 368 9.13 -13.57 13.90
N THR A 369 7.87 -14.05 14.08
CA THR A 369 7.50 -14.90 15.22
C THR A 369 8.26 -16.22 15.20
N ALA A 370 8.34 -16.89 14.04
CA ALA A 370 9.07 -18.15 13.91
C ALA A 370 10.56 -17.98 14.28
N PHE A 371 11.18 -16.88 13.83
CA PHE A 371 12.55 -16.52 14.21
C PHE A 371 12.68 -16.26 15.71
N GLY A 372 11.76 -15.48 16.31
CA GLY A 372 11.76 -15.17 17.74
C GLY A 372 11.64 -16.42 18.61
N MET A 373 10.74 -17.34 18.23
CA MET A 373 10.59 -18.63 18.92
C MET A 373 11.86 -19.49 18.82
N ALA A 374 12.46 -19.56 17.63
CA ALA A 374 13.74 -20.28 17.44
C ALA A 374 14.86 -19.63 18.25
N ALA A 375 14.95 -18.30 18.26
CA ALA A 375 15.93 -17.56 19.04
C ALA A 375 15.74 -17.77 20.55
N ALA A 376 14.51 -17.82 21.05
CA ALA A 376 14.20 -18.08 22.46
C ALA A 376 14.67 -19.47 22.90
N VAL A 377 14.60 -20.47 22.04
CA VAL A 377 15.12 -21.83 22.30
C VAL A 377 16.66 -21.86 22.29
N LEU A 378 17.28 -21.15 21.32
CA LEU A 378 18.75 -21.14 21.17
C LEU A 378 19.44 -20.28 22.23
N PHE A 379 18.79 -19.24 22.72
CA PHE A 379 19.35 -18.26 23.68
C PHE A 379 18.42 -18.06 24.88
N PRO A 380 18.17 -19.11 25.69
CA PRO A 380 17.26 -19.05 26.83
C PRO A 380 17.66 -18.02 27.89
N GLN A 381 18.93 -17.67 27.97
CA GLN A 381 19.48 -16.66 28.91
C GLN A 381 18.94 -15.24 28.65
N TYR A 382 18.38 -14.95 27.47
CA TYR A 382 17.88 -13.63 27.16
C TYR A 382 16.37 -13.48 27.46
N HIS A 383 15.66 -14.55 27.82
CA HIS A 383 14.22 -14.55 28.10
C HIS A 383 13.41 -13.83 26.98
N LEU A 384 13.71 -14.21 25.72
CA LEU A 384 13.16 -13.54 24.54
C LEU A 384 11.66 -13.78 24.41
N GLU A 385 10.93 -12.72 24.09
CA GLU A 385 9.51 -12.76 23.75
C GLU A 385 9.34 -12.77 22.22
N ALA A 386 8.72 -13.82 21.66
CA ALA A 386 8.58 -13.99 20.21
C ALA A 386 7.77 -12.85 19.55
N GLY A 387 6.83 -12.26 20.29
CA GLY A 387 6.02 -11.15 19.84
C GLY A 387 6.82 -9.91 19.45
N THR A 388 7.95 -9.63 20.11
CA THR A 388 8.82 -8.49 19.78
C THR A 388 9.45 -8.65 18.40
N PHE A 389 9.84 -9.87 18.04
CA PHE A 389 10.36 -10.22 16.71
C PHE A 389 9.26 -10.25 15.65
N ALA A 390 8.03 -10.61 16.05
CA ALA A 390 6.85 -10.52 15.18
C ALA A 390 6.63 -9.10 14.71
N ILE A 391 6.63 -8.13 15.64
CA ILE A 391 6.45 -6.71 15.36
C ILE A 391 7.60 -6.15 14.50
N ALA A 392 8.84 -6.48 14.83
CA ALA A 392 9.99 -6.05 14.04
C ALA A 392 9.94 -6.63 12.61
N GLY A 393 9.56 -7.91 12.47
CA GLY A 393 9.40 -8.59 11.19
C GLY A 393 8.26 -8.03 10.34
N MET A 394 7.17 -7.60 10.99
CA MET A 394 6.00 -7.02 10.34
C MET A 394 6.37 -5.84 9.41
N GLY A 395 7.22 -4.92 9.86
CA GLY A 395 7.70 -3.81 9.04
C GLY A 395 8.83 -4.19 8.07
N ALA A 396 9.61 -5.23 8.40
CA ALA A 396 10.84 -5.53 7.69
C ALA A 396 10.64 -6.06 6.26
N LEU A 397 9.62 -6.90 6.01
CA LEU A 397 9.34 -7.38 4.66
C LEU A 397 8.90 -6.24 3.75
N MET A 398 8.08 -5.33 4.26
CA MET A 398 7.68 -4.12 3.55
C MET A 398 8.90 -3.23 3.25
N ALA A 399 9.77 -3.01 4.26
CA ALA A 399 10.98 -2.22 4.10
C ALA A 399 11.92 -2.80 3.02
N ALA A 400 12.08 -4.11 2.96
CA ALA A 400 12.92 -4.79 1.97
C ALA A 400 12.31 -4.82 0.56
N SER A 401 10.99 -4.98 0.45
CA SER A 401 10.26 -5.15 -0.82
C SER A 401 9.92 -3.81 -1.47
N VAL A 402 9.35 -2.88 -0.69
CA VAL A 402 8.85 -1.58 -1.15
C VAL A 402 9.96 -0.51 -1.10
N ARG A 403 10.94 -0.65 -0.19
CA ARG A 403 12.02 0.31 0.08
C ARG A 403 11.58 1.55 0.84
N ALA A 404 10.57 1.40 1.68
CA ALA A 404 10.05 2.43 2.56
C ALA A 404 10.21 2.02 4.05
N PRO A 405 11.45 1.97 4.60
CA PRO A 405 11.69 1.56 5.98
C PRO A 405 11.04 2.48 7.01
N LEU A 406 11.09 3.81 6.84
CA LEU A 406 10.48 4.74 7.80
C LEU A 406 8.96 4.58 7.83
N THR A 407 8.34 4.47 6.67
CA THR A 407 6.90 4.20 6.56
C THR A 407 6.54 2.88 7.22
N GLY A 408 7.32 1.82 6.98
CA GLY A 408 7.11 0.50 7.59
C GLY A 408 7.19 0.53 9.11
N ILE A 409 8.22 1.19 9.67
CA ILE A 409 8.40 1.34 11.12
C ILE A 409 7.21 2.09 11.73
N VAL A 410 6.92 3.30 11.23
CA VAL A 410 5.88 4.15 11.81
C VAL A 410 4.50 3.54 11.62
N LEU A 411 4.24 2.90 10.47
CA LEU A 411 2.98 2.19 10.22
C LEU A 411 2.73 1.12 11.29
N VAL A 412 3.72 0.28 11.55
CA VAL A 412 3.58 -0.81 12.53
C VAL A 412 3.44 -0.25 13.95
N LEU A 413 4.17 0.81 14.30
CA LEU A 413 4.05 1.46 15.60
C LEU A 413 2.65 2.06 15.80
N GLU A 414 2.11 2.78 14.81
CA GLU A 414 0.76 3.36 14.90
C GLU A 414 -0.34 2.29 14.93
N MET A 415 -0.14 1.15 14.23
CA MET A 415 -1.12 0.06 14.19
C MET A 415 -1.14 -0.79 15.44
N THR A 416 -0.04 -0.90 16.19
CA THR A 416 0.13 -1.86 17.31
C THR A 416 0.32 -1.19 18.67
N ASP A 417 0.53 0.12 18.71
CA ASP A 417 0.80 0.92 19.93
C ASP A 417 1.99 0.40 20.77
N ASN A 418 3.01 -0.18 20.11
CA ASN A 418 4.20 -0.74 20.77
C ASN A 418 5.45 0.11 20.50
N TYR A 419 5.43 1.37 20.93
CA TYR A 419 6.52 2.35 20.70
C TYR A 419 7.85 1.97 21.34
N GLN A 420 7.86 1.14 22.38
CA GLN A 420 9.08 0.61 23.02
C GLN A 420 9.93 -0.23 22.05
N LEU A 421 9.34 -0.75 20.97
CA LEU A 421 10.05 -1.55 19.96
C LEU A 421 10.63 -0.73 18.82
N ILE A 422 10.62 0.61 18.90
CA ILE A 422 11.12 1.49 17.83
C ILE A 422 12.58 1.18 17.45
N LEU A 423 13.47 0.97 18.42
CA LEU A 423 14.88 0.70 18.16
C LEU A 423 15.11 -0.67 17.49
N PRO A 424 14.55 -1.78 17.98
CA PRO A 424 14.57 -3.06 17.28
C PRO A 424 14.03 -2.97 15.85
N MET A 425 12.95 -2.25 15.65
CA MET A 425 12.35 -2.09 14.32
C MET A 425 13.23 -1.28 13.37
N ILE A 426 13.88 -0.21 13.86
CA ILE A 426 14.83 0.57 13.05
C ILE A 426 15.97 -0.35 12.58
N ILE A 427 16.54 -1.14 13.47
CA ILE A 427 17.65 -2.05 13.15
C ILE A 427 17.20 -3.10 12.13
N THR A 428 16.05 -3.72 12.33
CA THR A 428 15.52 -4.77 11.46
C THR A 428 15.16 -4.21 10.08
N CYS A 429 14.38 -3.13 10.02
CA CYS A 429 13.90 -2.56 8.75
C CYS A 429 15.04 -1.92 7.94
N LEU A 430 15.97 -1.21 8.61
CA LEU A 430 17.12 -0.63 7.93
C LEU A 430 18.06 -1.71 7.42
N GLY A 431 18.36 -2.73 8.25
CA GLY A 431 19.17 -3.89 7.84
C GLY A 431 18.55 -4.60 6.64
N ALA A 432 17.24 -4.83 6.66
CA ALA A 432 16.50 -5.43 5.56
C ALA A 432 16.58 -4.61 4.27
N THR A 433 16.39 -3.29 4.37
CA THR A 433 16.46 -2.38 3.21
C THR A 433 17.87 -2.33 2.60
N LEU A 434 18.90 -2.16 3.44
CA LEU A 434 20.28 -2.04 2.98
C LEU A 434 20.74 -3.34 2.30
N LEU A 435 20.46 -4.49 2.88
CA LEU A 435 20.85 -5.77 2.28
C LEU A 435 20.07 -6.03 0.98
N ALA A 436 18.76 -5.78 0.96
CA ALA A 436 17.98 -5.91 -0.26
C ALA A 436 18.49 -4.99 -1.37
N GLN A 437 19.03 -3.82 -1.02
CA GLN A 437 19.68 -2.90 -1.96
C GLN A 437 21.02 -3.43 -2.45
N PHE A 438 21.82 -3.94 -1.56
CA PHE A 438 23.12 -4.53 -1.88
C PHE A 438 22.98 -5.73 -2.82
N LEU A 439 21.95 -6.54 -2.65
CA LEU A 439 21.61 -7.67 -3.54
C LEU A 439 21.00 -7.23 -4.88
N GLY A 440 20.94 -5.94 -5.18
CA GLY A 440 20.41 -5.41 -6.45
C GLY A 440 18.89 -5.54 -6.59
N GLY A 441 18.15 -5.82 -5.52
CA GLY A 441 16.70 -5.83 -5.53
C GLY A 441 16.16 -4.45 -5.94
N LYS A 442 15.04 -4.39 -6.66
CA LYS A 442 14.38 -3.14 -7.08
C LYS A 442 13.09 -2.93 -6.27
N PRO A 443 12.67 -1.68 -5.98
CA PRO A 443 11.39 -1.39 -5.33
C PRO A 443 10.23 -1.99 -6.13
N LEU A 444 9.26 -2.59 -5.43
CA LEU A 444 8.19 -3.35 -6.08
C LEU A 444 7.31 -2.47 -6.96
N TYR A 445 6.77 -1.38 -6.39
CA TYR A 445 5.78 -0.54 -7.08
C TYR A 445 6.37 0.21 -8.27
N SER A 446 7.51 0.86 -8.10
CA SER A 446 8.21 1.55 -9.21
C SER A 446 8.61 0.58 -10.33
N THR A 447 8.93 -0.70 -10.00
CA THR A 447 9.21 -1.72 -11.01
C THR A 447 7.94 -2.11 -11.77
N ILE A 448 6.79 -2.24 -11.08
CA ILE A 448 5.50 -2.51 -11.72
C ILE A 448 5.09 -1.34 -12.62
N LEU A 449 5.28 -0.09 -12.17
CA LEU A 449 5.02 1.10 -12.98
C LEU A 449 5.88 1.10 -14.26
N ALA A 450 7.19 0.91 -14.11
CA ALA A 450 8.11 0.88 -15.26
C ALA A 450 7.72 -0.20 -16.30
N ARG A 451 7.30 -1.39 -15.85
CA ARG A 451 6.78 -2.44 -16.74
C ARG A 451 5.48 -2.04 -17.43
N THR A 452 4.58 -1.37 -16.73
CA THR A 452 3.31 -0.90 -17.28
C THR A 452 3.54 0.15 -18.38
N LEU A 453 4.45 1.09 -18.14
CA LEU A 453 4.82 2.12 -19.11
C LEU A 453 5.49 1.50 -20.35
N ALA A 454 6.48 0.63 -20.16
CA ALA A 454 7.16 -0.05 -21.26
C ALA A 454 6.19 -0.85 -22.15
N LYS A 455 5.17 -1.48 -21.54
CA LYS A 455 4.13 -2.18 -22.30
C LYS A 455 3.27 -1.23 -23.12
N GLN A 456 2.90 -0.09 -22.58
CA GLN A 456 2.12 0.92 -23.28
C GLN A 456 2.88 1.51 -24.47
N ASP A 457 4.17 1.81 -24.26
CA ASP A 457 5.03 2.31 -25.33
C ASP A 457 5.14 1.31 -26.48
N ALA A 458 5.29 0.01 -26.17
CA ALA A 458 5.33 -1.05 -27.16
C ALA A 458 3.99 -1.20 -27.93
N GLU A 459 2.85 -1.12 -27.22
CA GLU A 459 1.52 -1.16 -27.85
C GLU A 459 1.28 0.05 -28.76
N GLN A 460 1.77 1.21 -28.37
CA GLN A 460 1.65 2.44 -29.15
C GLN A 460 2.55 2.41 -30.39
N ALA A 461 3.77 1.92 -30.25
CA ALA A 461 4.68 1.72 -31.39
C ALA A 461 4.11 0.72 -32.41
N ALA A 462 3.52 -0.40 -31.95
CA ALA A 462 2.88 -1.38 -32.82
C ALA A 462 1.64 -0.81 -33.58
N LYS A 463 0.85 0.03 -32.90
CA LYS A 463 -0.28 0.73 -33.56
C LYS A 463 0.18 1.70 -34.62
N ASN A 464 1.24 2.46 -34.37
CA ASN A 464 1.80 3.42 -35.31
C ASN A 464 2.41 2.73 -36.54
N GLN A 465 3.01 1.54 -36.39
CA GLN A 465 3.53 0.73 -37.50
C GLN A 465 2.42 0.15 -38.37
N ASN A 466 1.26 -0.16 -37.77
CA ASN A 466 0.11 -0.73 -38.48
C ASN A 466 -0.89 0.33 -39.01
N ALA A 467 -0.64 1.64 -38.77
CA ALA A 467 -1.43 2.70 -39.36
C ALA A 467 -1.13 2.74 -40.89
N PRO A 468 -2.15 2.72 -41.76
CA PRO A 468 -1.93 2.80 -43.22
C PRO A 468 -1.17 4.08 -43.54
N ALA A 469 -0.10 3.96 -44.34
CA ALA A 469 0.67 5.07 -44.92
C ALA A 469 -0.20 5.80 -45.95
N GLY A 470 -1.06 6.68 -45.49
CA GLY A 470 -1.98 7.38 -46.37
C GLY A 470 -2.98 8.24 -45.64
N GLU A 471 -2.53 9.38 -45.14
CA GLU A 471 -3.33 10.62 -44.97
C GLU A 471 -2.38 11.77 -44.57
N ASN A 472 -1.39 12.02 -45.43
CA ASN A 472 -0.69 13.29 -45.50
C ASN A 472 -0.74 13.77 -46.97
N THR A 473 -1.89 14.32 -47.34
CA THR A 473 -1.99 15.26 -48.46
C THR A 473 -2.83 16.44 -48.01
#